data_5581b82101b23cb229e8b921b6033639
#
_entry.id   5581b82101b23cb229e8b921b6033639
#
_cell.length_a   1.000
_cell.length_b   1.000
_cell.length_c   1.000
_cell.angle_alpha   90.00
_cell.angle_beta   90.00
_cell.angle_gamma   90.00
#
_symmetry.space_group_name_H-M   'P 1'
#
loop_
_entity.id
_entity.type
_entity.pdbx_description
1 polymer ?
#
loop_
_entity_poly.entity_id
_entity_poly.type
_entity_poly.pdbx_seq_one_letter_code
_entity_poly.pdbx_strand_id
1 'polypeptide(L)'
;MSDSLLDLLQQTLEREMPICTPMGIKAKTWDGSRLTMQMPLEPNRNHQYSAFAGSLNALCTVVGWGTVFLLLQSQGLTGNIVIRRGRIRYFRPVRAPKFVAASLPVDEEELAYFYELQRSKGKTKIDVSVEIRDEQGPFVTFSGSYVVQD
;
A
#
# COMPACT_ATOMS: atom_id res chain seq x y z
N MET A 1 -5.51 -4.56 -18.79
CA MET A 1 -4.11 -4.49 -18.32
C MET A 1 -4.02 -4.14 -16.86
N SER A 2 -4.30 -2.88 -16.46
CA SER A 2 -4.27 -2.53 -15.04
C SER A 2 -5.29 -3.32 -14.21
N ASP A 3 -6.46 -3.64 -14.79
CA ASP A 3 -7.48 -4.43 -14.07
C ASP A 3 -7.00 -5.85 -13.75
N SER A 4 -6.27 -6.50 -14.66
CA SER A 4 -5.76 -7.84 -14.39
C SER A 4 -4.66 -7.84 -13.34
N LEU A 5 -3.86 -6.78 -13.25
CA LEU A 5 -2.87 -6.62 -12.19
C LEU A 5 -3.54 -6.35 -10.85
N LEU A 6 -4.60 -5.54 -10.84
CA LEU A 6 -5.37 -5.30 -9.62
C LEU A 6 -6.04 -6.57 -9.11
N ASP A 7 -6.59 -7.38 -10.02
CA ASP A 7 -7.20 -8.66 -9.66
C ASP A 7 -6.15 -9.59 -9.06
N LEU A 8 -4.97 -9.65 -9.66
CA LEU A 8 -3.87 -10.44 -9.15
C LEU A 8 -3.47 -9.99 -7.74
N LEU A 9 -3.35 -8.68 -7.53
CA LEU A 9 -3.04 -8.13 -6.22
C LEU A 9 -4.11 -8.52 -5.20
N GLN A 10 -5.39 -8.33 -5.54
CA GLN A 10 -6.49 -8.63 -4.62
C GLN A 10 -6.50 -10.10 -4.23
N GLN A 11 -6.34 -10.99 -5.20
CA GLN A 11 -6.29 -12.42 -4.95
C GLN A 11 -5.09 -12.81 -4.08
N THR A 12 -3.94 -12.17 -4.34
CA THR A 12 -2.72 -12.43 -3.57
C THR A 12 -2.91 -11.99 -2.11
N LEU A 13 -3.51 -10.83 -1.90
CA LEU A 13 -3.77 -10.33 -0.54
C LEU A 13 -4.71 -11.27 0.22
N GLU A 14 -5.80 -11.70 -0.43
CA GLU A 14 -6.78 -12.59 0.22
C GLU A 14 -6.16 -13.93 0.61
N ARG A 15 -5.25 -14.42 -0.20
CA ARG A 15 -4.57 -15.70 0.05
C ARG A 15 -3.42 -15.57 1.06
N GLU A 16 -2.58 -14.53 0.90
CA GLU A 16 -1.34 -14.41 1.66
C GLU A 16 -1.45 -13.54 2.90
N MET A 17 -2.41 -12.62 2.92
CA MET A 17 -2.67 -11.73 4.06
C MET A 17 -4.15 -11.77 4.43
N PRO A 18 -4.61 -12.90 4.99
CA PRO A 18 -6.06 -13.11 5.17
C PRO A 18 -6.74 -12.08 6.07
N ILE A 19 -5.99 -11.38 6.92
CA ILE A 19 -6.56 -10.31 7.76
C ILE A 19 -7.17 -9.19 6.92
N CYS A 20 -6.72 -9.01 5.68
CA CYS A 20 -7.26 -7.98 4.80
C CYS A 20 -8.75 -8.20 4.49
N THR A 21 -9.21 -9.45 4.50
CA THR A 21 -10.59 -9.77 4.17
C THR A 21 -11.58 -9.24 5.23
N PRO A 22 -11.45 -9.57 6.53
CA PRO A 22 -12.36 -9.01 7.53
C PRO A 22 -12.21 -7.50 7.70
N MET A 23 -11.05 -6.94 7.40
CA MET A 23 -10.87 -5.49 7.42
C MET A 23 -11.53 -4.81 6.24
N GLY A 24 -11.85 -5.57 5.18
CA GLY A 24 -12.51 -5.04 3.99
C GLY A 24 -11.60 -4.26 3.07
N ILE A 25 -10.30 -4.52 3.11
CA ILE A 25 -9.32 -3.84 2.26
C ILE A 25 -9.46 -4.33 0.83
N LYS A 26 -9.72 -3.41 -0.11
CA LYS A 26 -9.93 -3.71 -1.51
C LYS A 26 -9.07 -2.84 -2.41
N ALA A 27 -8.41 -3.44 -3.39
CA ALA A 27 -7.69 -2.69 -4.41
C ALA A 27 -8.69 -1.95 -5.30
N LYS A 28 -8.41 -0.67 -5.59
CA LYS A 28 -9.30 0.18 -6.36
C LYS A 28 -8.74 0.54 -7.73
N THR A 29 -7.59 1.20 -7.76
CA THR A 29 -6.99 1.67 -9.02
C THR A 29 -5.48 1.48 -9.01
N TRP A 30 -4.95 1.23 -10.21
CA TRP A 30 -3.52 1.19 -10.45
C TRP A 30 -3.27 1.83 -11.82
N ASP A 31 -2.44 2.86 -11.87
CA ASP A 31 -2.17 3.59 -13.12
C ASP A 31 -0.74 3.37 -13.64
N GLY A 32 -0.02 2.42 -13.07
CA GLY A 32 1.38 2.16 -13.40
C GLY A 32 2.36 2.77 -12.41
N SER A 33 1.93 3.72 -11.60
CA SER A 33 2.77 4.34 -10.57
C SER A 33 2.07 4.51 -9.23
N ARG A 34 0.76 4.72 -9.22
CA ARG A 34 -0.01 4.92 -7.99
C ARG A 34 -1.03 3.81 -7.81
N LEU A 35 -1.06 3.27 -6.60
CA LEU A 35 -2.06 2.31 -6.16
C LEU A 35 -3.00 3.01 -5.19
N THR A 36 -4.30 2.82 -5.38
CA THR A 36 -5.28 3.20 -4.37
C THR A 36 -5.99 1.96 -3.87
N MET A 37 -6.25 1.93 -2.56
CA MET A 37 -7.00 0.86 -1.91
C MET A 37 -8.01 1.48 -0.97
N GLN A 38 -9.12 0.78 -0.77
CA GLN A 38 -10.25 1.26 -0.01
C GLN A 38 -10.49 0.36 1.20
N MET A 39 -10.99 0.95 2.28
CA MET A 39 -11.36 0.22 3.49
C MET A 39 -12.62 0.82 4.09
N PRO A 40 -13.57 0.00 4.55
CA PRO A 40 -14.78 0.51 5.21
C PRO A 40 -14.49 0.91 6.66
N LEU A 41 -15.24 1.88 7.16
CA LEU A 41 -15.10 2.32 8.54
C LEU A 41 -15.62 1.28 9.54
N GLU A 42 -16.78 0.69 9.27
CA GLU A 42 -17.52 -0.07 10.28
C GLU A 42 -16.71 -1.17 10.98
N PRO A 43 -16.06 -2.11 10.29
CA PRO A 43 -15.27 -3.13 10.99
C PRO A 43 -13.96 -2.58 11.56
N ASN A 44 -13.59 -1.34 11.22
CA ASN A 44 -12.32 -0.73 11.58
C ASN A 44 -12.49 0.48 12.50
N ARG A 45 -13.67 0.69 13.02
CA ARG A 45 -13.93 1.85 13.87
C ARG A 45 -13.45 1.64 15.30
N ASN A 46 -13.14 2.74 15.96
CA ASN A 46 -12.82 2.75 17.38
C ASN A 46 -14.06 3.10 18.21
N HIS A 47 -13.88 3.33 19.51
CA HIS A 47 -14.96 3.66 20.44
C HIS A 47 -15.60 5.02 20.18
N GLN A 48 -14.95 5.88 19.41
CA GLN A 48 -15.46 7.22 19.05
C GLN A 48 -16.03 7.28 17.63
N TYR A 49 -16.20 6.12 16.99
CA TYR A 49 -16.75 6.00 15.64
C TYR A 49 -15.89 6.72 14.59
N SER A 50 -14.58 6.72 14.80
CA SER A 50 -13.62 7.08 13.78
C SER A 50 -12.72 5.85 13.53
N ALA A 51 -11.93 5.90 12.46
CA ALA A 51 -11.10 4.75 12.11
C ALA A 51 -10.04 4.51 13.19
N PHE A 52 -9.93 3.25 13.61
CA PHE A 52 -8.92 2.83 14.57
C PHE A 52 -7.52 3.02 13.96
N ALA A 53 -6.61 3.63 14.73
CA ALA A 53 -5.27 3.95 14.26
C ALA A 53 -4.52 2.72 13.72
N GLY A 54 -4.66 1.57 14.38
CA GLY A 54 -4.06 0.33 13.92
C GLY A 54 -4.57 -0.12 12.57
N SER A 55 -5.86 0.10 12.29
CA SER A 55 -6.45 -0.22 10.98
C SER A 55 -5.93 0.73 9.90
N LEU A 56 -5.78 2.00 10.23
CA LEU A 56 -5.21 2.98 9.29
C LEU A 56 -3.77 2.61 8.95
N ASN A 57 -2.98 2.23 9.94
CA ASN A 57 -1.61 1.78 9.74
C ASN A 57 -1.56 0.52 8.88
N ALA A 58 -2.44 -0.44 9.13
CA ALA A 58 -2.52 -1.67 8.34
C ALA A 58 -2.84 -1.34 6.88
N LEU A 59 -3.82 -0.47 6.63
CA LEU A 59 -4.17 -0.07 5.27
C LEU A 59 -2.98 0.55 4.55
N CYS A 60 -2.29 1.50 5.18
CA CYS A 60 -1.12 2.15 4.58
C CYS A 60 0.01 1.15 4.30
N THR A 61 0.26 0.23 5.24
CA THR A 61 1.28 -0.81 5.08
C THR A 61 0.96 -1.70 3.89
N VAL A 62 -0.31 -2.08 3.73
CA VAL A 62 -0.76 -2.94 2.62
C VAL A 62 -0.67 -2.19 1.29
N VAL A 63 -1.03 -0.89 1.27
CA VAL A 63 -0.90 -0.08 0.06
C VAL A 63 0.56 0.01 -0.38
N GLY A 64 1.48 0.22 0.56
CA GLY A 64 2.90 0.23 0.25
C GLY A 64 3.38 -1.12 -0.29
N TRP A 65 3.01 -2.20 0.37
CA TRP A 65 3.34 -3.55 -0.07
C TRP A 65 2.78 -3.83 -1.47
N GLY A 66 1.52 -3.47 -1.69
CA GLY A 66 0.85 -3.68 -2.98
C GLY A 66 1.50 -2.88 -4.10
N THR A 67 1.94 -1.66 -3.80
CA THR A 67 2.66 -0.83 -4.77
C THR A 67 3.95 -1.52 -5.21
N VAL A 68 4.73 -2.02 -4.26
CA VAL A 68 5.98 -2.73 -4.57
C VAL A 68 5.68 -3.99 -5.39
N PHE A 69 4.64 -4.75 -4.99
CA PHE A 69 4.21 -5.95 -5.71
C PHE A 69 3.89 -5.63 -7.17
N LEU A 70 3.09 -4.59 -7.41
CA LEU A 70 2.67 -4.22 -8.77
C LEU A 70 3.84 -3.68 -9.60
N LEU A 71 4.73 -2.92 -8.98
CA LEU A 71 5.93 -2.44 -9.67
C LEU A 71 6.79 -3.61 -10.13
N LEU A 72 7.00 -4.61 -9.29
CA LEU A 72 7.75 -5.80 -9.67
C LEU A 72 7.05 -6.57 -10.77
N GLN A 73 5.74 -6.81 -10.64
CA GLN A 73 4.96 -7.53 -11.63
C GLN A 73 5.03 -6.86 -13.00
N SER A 74 5.00 -5.53 -13.04
CA SER A 74 5.06 -4.78 -14.29
C SER A 74 6.36 -4.99 -15.05
N GLN A 75 7.41 -5.44 -14.37
CA GLN A 75 8.73 -5.70 -14.96
C GLN A 75 9.04 -7.19 -15.08
N GLY A 76 8.06 -8.05 -14.78
CA GLY A 76 8.28 -9.49 -14.79
C GLY A 76 9.22 -9.96 -13.69
N LEU A 77 9.34 -9.18 -12.61
CA LEU A 77 10.21 -9.50 -11.48
C LEU A 77 9.39 -10.07 -10.33
N THR A 78 10.03 -10.86 -9.49
CA THR A 78 9.43 -11.46 -8.29
C THR A 78 10.35 -11.29 -7.10
N GLY A 79 9.85 -11.62 -5.92
CA GLY A 79 10.63 -11.59 -4.70
C GLY A 79 9.71 -11.50 -3.49
N ASN A 80 10.24 -11.84 -2.33
CA ASN A 80 9.53 -11.69 -1.07
C ASN A 80 9.65 -10.25 -0.61
N ILE A 81 8.51 -9.62 -0.35
CA ILE A 81 8.43 -8.21 0.02
C ILE A 81 8.12 -8.11 1.50
N VAL A 82 8.99 -7.45 2.26
CA VAL A 82 8.75 -7.20 3.69
C VAL A 82 9.02 -5.75 4.03
N ILE A 83 8.23 -5.21 4.94
CA ILE A 83 8.50 -3.87 5.45
C ILE A 83 9.57 -3.98 6.54
N ARG A 84 10.58 -3.12 6.46
CA ARG A 84 11.64 -3.03 7.48
C ARG A 84 11.36 -1.93 8.48
N ARG A 85 10.74 -0.86 8.02
CA ARG A 85 10.54 0.34 8.81
C ARG A 85 9.31 1.07 8.30
N GLY A 86 8.47 1.51 9.22
CA GLY A 86 7.32 2.31 8.88
C GLY A 86 7.26 3.52 9.77
N ARG A 87 6.82 4.64 9.21
CA ARG A 87 6.61 5.89 9.94
C ARG A 87 5.25 6.41 9.54
N ILE A 88 4.39 6.69 10.54
CA ILE A 88 3.03 7.14 10.28
C ILE A 88 2.72 8.34 11.16
N ARG A 89 1.96 9.28 10.61
CA ARG A 89 1.47 10.45 11.34
C ARG A 89 -0.03 10.55 11.14
N TYR A 90 -0.74 10.80 12.24
CA TYR A 90 -2.20 10.96 12.26
C TYR A 90 -2.51 12.42 12.50
N PHE A 91 -3.23 13.07 11.58
CA PHE A 91 -3.52 14.51 11.68
C PHE A 91 -4.96 14.76 12.08
N ARG A 92 -5.90 13.97 11.57
CA ARG A 92 -7.34 14.15 11.80
C ARG A 92 -8.02 12.79 11.86
N PRO A 93 -9.11 12.67 12.63
CA PRO A 93 -9.87 11.41 12.64
C PRO A 93 -10.60 11.18 11.30
N VAL A 94 -10.60 9.94 10.85
CA VAL A 94 -11.33 9.53 9.65
C VAL A 94 -12.71 9.03 10.10
N ARG A 95 -13.77 9.68 9.63
CA ARG A 95 -15.15 9.34 9.99
C ARG A 95 -16.03 8.98 8.81
N ALA A 96 -15.51 9.04 7.59
CA ALA A 96 -16.26 8.66 6.40
C ALA A 96 -16.60 7.17 6.43
N PRO A 97 -17.76 6.75 5.88
CA PRO A 97 -18.16 5.34 5.88
C PRO A 97 -17.16 4.43 5.19
N LYS A 98 -16.41 4.95 4.24
CA LYS A 98 -15.29 4.28 3.60
C LYS A 98 -14.28 5.32 3.17
N PHE A 99 -13.04 4.92 3.07
CA PHE A 99 -11.95 5.84 2.76
C PHE A 99 -10.87 5.14 1.94
N VAL A 100 -10.07 5.95 1.25
CA VAL A 100 -9.08 5.48 0.28
C VAL A 100 -7.70 5.93 0.72
N ALA A 101 -6.75 5.00 0.66
CA ALA A 101 -5.33 5.30 0.81
C ALA A 101 -4.68 5.22 -0.56
N ALA A 102 -3.77 6.13 -0.85
CA ALA A 102 -3.10 6.22 -2.15
C ALA A 102 -1.59 6.29 -1.95
N SER A 103 -0.86 5.48 -2.71
CA SER A 103 0.59 5.62 -2.76
C SER A 103 0.96 6.82 -3.62
N LEU A 104 2.09 7.45 -3.31
CA LEU A 104 2.63 8.54 -4.11
C LEU A 104 3.65 7.98 -5.08
N PRO A 105 3.82 8.59 -6.27
CA PRO A 105 4.79 8.08 -7.25
C PRO A 105 6.20 8.05 -6.68
N VAL A 106 6.97 7.02 -7.05
CA VAL A 106 8.38 6.90 -6.69
C VAL A 106 9.20 7.64 -7.74
N ASP A 107 10.26 8.30 -7.29
CA ASP A 107 11.19 8.97 -8.20
C ASP A 107 11.74 7.99 -9.25
N GLU A 108 11.83 8.44 -10.50
CA GLU A 108 12.23 7.58 -11.62
C GLU A 108 13.62 6.99 -11.46
N GLU A 109 14.57 7.77 -10.93
CA GLU A 109 15.93 7.28 -10.72
C GLU A 109 15.97 6.22 -9.62
N GLU A 110 15.24 6.44 -8.53
CA GLU A 110 15.13 5.46 -7.46
C GLU A 110 14.48 4.17 -7.96
N LEU A 111 13.46 4.31 -8.78
CA LEU A 111 12.74 3.17 -9.34
C LEU A 111 13.65 2.35 -10.27
N ALA A 112 14.40 3.03 -11.13
CA ALA A 112 15.35 2.36 -12.04
C ALA A 112 16.39 1.58 -11.25
N TYR A 113 16.93 2.17 -10.20
CA TYR A 113 17.92 1.52 -9.35
C TYR A 113 17.32 0.33 -8.60
N PHE A 114 16.09 0.46 -8.12
CA PHE A 114 15.34 -0.60 -7.48
C PHE A 114 15.24 -1.83 -8.39
N TYR A 115 14.85 -1.63 -9.64
CA TYR A 115 14.74 -2.72 -10.62
C TYR A 115 16.10 -3.33 -10.94
N GLU A 116 17.11 -2.49 -11.13
CA GLU A 116 18.45 -2.96 -11.46
C GLU A 116 19.00 -3.88 -10.38
N LEU A 117 18.88 -3.49 -9.11
CA LEU A 117 19.35 -4.30 -8.00
C LEU A 117 18.64 -5.63 -7.93
N GLN A 118 17.31 -5.64 -8.17
CA GLN A 118 16.57 -6.89 -8.15
C GLN A 118 17.03 -7.82 -9.26
N ARG A 119 17.24 -7.28 -10.46
CA ARG A 119 17.71 -8.08 -11.60
C ARG A 119 19.12 -8.62 -11.40
N SER A 120 20.03 -7.80 -10.88
CA SER A 120 21.44 -8.17 -10.80
C SER A 120 21.80 -8.91 -9.52
N LYS A 121 21.11 -8.65 -8.41
CA LYS A 121 21.49 -9.20 -7.10
C LYS A 121 20.38 -9.99 -6.41
N GLY A 122 19.15 -9.97 -6.95
CA GLY A 122 18.03 -10.65 -6.30
C GLY A 122 17.65 -10.06 -4.95
N LYS A 123 18.08 -8.82 -4.68
CA LYS A 123 17.78 -8.11 -3.44
C LYS A 123 17.78 -6.62 -3.70
N THR A 124 16.73 -5.95 -3.24
CA THR A 124 16.61 -4.50 -3.43
C THR A 124 15.75 -3.91 -2.31
N LYS A 125 15.61 -2.60 -2.33
CA LYS A 125 14.75 -1.90 -1.37
C LYS A 125 14.18 -0.65 -2.02
N ILE A 126 13.05 -0.19 -1.46
CA ILE A 126 12.38 1.01 -1.95
C ILE A 126 11.54 1.60 -0.81
N ASP A 127 11.48 2.93 -0.77
CA ASP A 127 10.61 3.65 0.15
C ASP A 127 9.34 4.02 -0.61
N VAL A 128 8.19 3.78 0.02
CA VAL A 128 6.89 4.13 -0.56
C VAL A 128 6.16 5.02 0.43
N SER A 129 5.69 6.16 -0.06
CA SER A 129 4.86 7.06 0.72
C SER A 129 3.39 6.82 0.39
N VAL A 130 2.53 6.89 1.41
CA VAL A 130 1.10 6.64 1.28
C VAL A 130 0.37 7.73 2.06
N GLU A 131 -0.79 8.15 1.57
CA GLU A 131 -1.61 9.10 2.30
C GLU A 131 -3.09 8.75 2.22
N ILE A 132 -3.83 9.16 3.25
CA ILE A 132 -5.28 9.16 3.28
C ILE A 132 -5.66 10.63 3.43
N ARG A 133 -6.41 11.16 2.48
CA ARG A 133 -6.70 12.61 2.48
C ARG A 133 -8.06 12.93 1.89
N ASP A 134 -8.52 14.15 2.16
CA ASP A 134 -9.61 14.79 1.45
C ASP A 134 -9.13 16.12 0.88
N GLU A 135 -10.05 16.97 0.43
CA GLU A 135 -9.72 18.26 -0.18
C GLU A 135 -9.03 19.22 0.80
N GLN A 136 -9.24 19.03 2.10
CA GLN A 136 -8.68 19.89 3.14
C GLN A 136 -7.29 19.49 3.57
N GLY A 137 -6.80 18.34 3.13
CA GLY A 137 -5.47 17.87 3.47
C GLY A 137 -5.46 16.44 3.97
N PRO A 138 -4.31 15.97 4.45
CA PRO A 138 -4.18 14.58 4.89
C PRO A 138 -4.87 14.32 6.22
N PHE A 139 -5.48 13.15 6.33
CA PHE A 139 -5.83 12.54 7.61
C PHE A 139 -4.63 11.79 8.17
N VAL A 140 -3.89 11.12 7.28
CA VAL A 140 -2.77 10.26 7.63
C VAL A 140 -1.71 10.37 6.55
N THR A 141 -0.44 10.43 6.97
CA THR A 141 0.70 10.24 6.06
C THR A 141 1.53 9.08 6.58
N PHE A 142 2.08 8.31 5.64
CA PHE A 142 2.83 7.11 5.94
C PHE A 142 4.03 7.01 5.00
N SER A 143 5.14 6.51 5.51
CA SER A 143 6.30 6.16 4.69
C SER A 143 6.81 4.81 5.15
N GLY A 144 6.94 3.87 4.24
CA GLY A 144 7.43 2.54 4.53
C GLY A 144 8.66 2.20 3.71
N SER A 145 9.66 1.60 4.36
CA SER A 145 10.84 1.07 3.67
C SER A 145 10.63 -0.43 3.48
N TYR A 146 10.58 -0.85 2.24
CA TYR A 146 10.31 -2.24 1.85
C TYR A 146 11.56 -2.87 1.28
N VAL A 147 11.85 -4.09 1.71
CA VAL A 147 12.95 -4.89 1.19
C VAL A 147 12.35 -6.03 0.36
N VAL A 148 12.95 -6.28 -0.80
CA VAL A 148 12.56 -7.37 -1.68
C VAL A 148 13.76 -8.31 -1.79
N GLN A 149 13.51 -9.60 -1.64
CA GLN A 149 14.57 -10.59 -1.72
C GLN A 149 14.03 -11.90 -2.30
N ASP A 150 14.79 -12.49 -3.19
CA ASP A 150 14.45 -13.79 -3.78
C ASP A 150 14.39 -14.92 -2.75
#